data_13ca34535e5d55c2613e3065d173d37c
#
_entry.id   13ca34535e5d55c2613e3065d173d37c
#
_cell.length_a   1.000
_cell.length_b   1.000
_cell.length_c   1.000
_cell.angle_alpha   90.00
_cell.angle_beta   90.00
_cell.angle_gamma   90.00
#
_symmetry.space_group_name_H-M   'P 1'
#
loop_
_entity.id
_entity.type
_entity.pdbx_description
1 polymer ?
#
loop_
_entity_poly.entity_id
_entity_poly.type
_entity_poly.pdbx_seq_one_letter_code
_entity_poly.pdbx_strand_id
1 'polypeptide(L)'
;MKYYMAPMEGLTGYIYRNAYQKYFHDIDRYFTPFITNKKLDFKVKKDIDPEHNQGMEVVPQILTNQPDDFISIVKQLKQYGYDEVNLNLGCPSGTVVAKNRGAGFLAVTDQLDSFLDKIFNACDCKISIKTRVGKDSPDEWEDLLAIYEKYPLSELIVHPRIQKDFYKYTPRMETYRYAAEHSRHSLCFNGDIHSVGAYGRLRQTFPETEKVMLGRGILQDPGLVGELRMVEAQFAAKDTGTPVGNKKCNVVDKQTLRTFHDDICDGYKGVMSGDRNTLFKMKELWCYMSKSFTNPEK
;
A
#
# COMPACT_ATOMS: atom_id res chain seq x y z
N MET A 1 12.88 9.35 -5.76
CA MET A 1 11.61 8.92 -5.10
C MET A 1 11.14 7.60 -5.65
N LYS A 2 10.74 6.64 -4.78
CA LYS A 2 10.06 5.39 -5.15
C LYS A 2 8.57 5.47 -4.83
N TYR A 3 7.75 4.91 -5.70
CA TYR A 3 6.29 4.94 -5.59
C TYR A 3 5.73 3.53 -5.44
N TYR A 4 4.96 3.29 -4.39
CA TYR A 4 4.38 2.00 -4.07
C TYR A 4 2.86 2.03 -4.21
N MET A 5 2.28 0.95 -4.74
CA MET A 5 0.83 0.75 -4.72
C MET A 5 0.43 0.08 -3.41
N ALA A 6 -0.41 0.76 -2.63
CA ALA A 6 -0.92 0.22 -1.36
C ALA A 6 -1.82 -1.01 -1.56
N PRO A 7 -1.75 -1.99 -0.66
CA PRO A 7 -2.72 -3.08 -0.62
C PRO A 7 -4.10 -2.54 -0.23
N MET A 8 -5.07 -2.70 -1.12
CA MET A 8 -6.47 -2.32 -0.89
C MET A 8 -7.34 -3.56 -1.09
N GLU A 9 -7.87 -4.10 0.04
CA GLU A 9 -8.69 -5.32 0.00
C GLU A 9 -9.86 -5.14 -0.97
N GLY A 10 -10.04 -6.15 -1.80
CA GLY A 10 -11.03 -6.14 -2.83
C GLY A 10 -10.73 -5.27 -4.06
N LEU A 11 -9.74 -4.39 -4.08
CA LEU A 11 -9.51 -3.42 -5.17
C LEU A 11 -8.19 -3.68 -5.92
N THR A 12 -7.06 -3.76 -5.22
CA THR A 12 -5.74 -3.85 -5.86
C THR A 12 -5.25 -5.30 -6.02
N GLY A 13 -6.17 -6.22 -6.36
CA GLY A 13 -5.84 -7.59 -6.76
C GLY A 13 -5.09 -7.64 -8.09
N TYR A 14 -4.63 -8.84 -8.50
CA TYR A 14 -3.79 -9.01 -9.68
C TYR A 14 -4.40 -8.43 -10.97
N ILE A 15 -5.72 -8.50 -11.14
CA ILE A 15 -6.41 -7.92 -12.31
C ILE A 15 -6.17 -6.41 -12.40
N TYR A 16 -6.35 -5.70 -11.27
CA TYR A 16 -6.10 -4.26 -11.22
C TYR A 16 -4.60 -3.94 -11.40
N ARG A 17 -3.71 -4.68 -10.74
CA ARG A 17 -2.26 -4.48 -10.84
C ARG A 17 -1.77 -4.66 -12.27
N ASN A 18 -2.23 -5.72 -12.96
CA ASN A 18 -1.87 -5.98 -14.36
C ASN A 18 -2.37 -4.88 -15.30
N ALA A 19 -3.61 -4.46 -15.16
CA ALA A 19 -4.13 -3.35 -15.95
C ALA A 19 -3.34 -2.07 -15.66
N TYR A 20 -3.05 -1.79 -14.37
CA TYR A 20 -2.26 -0.61 -14.00
C TYR A 20 -0.86 -0.66 -14.62
N GLN A 21 -0.14 -1.77 -14.48
CA GLN A 21 1.19 -1.97 -15.07
C GLN A 21 1.18 -1.83 -16.59
N LYS A 22 0.11 -2.29 -17.25
CA LYS A 22 -0.03 -2.21 -18.71
C LYS A 22 -0.17 -0.78 -19.23
N TYR A 23 -0.87 0.09 -18.51
CA TYR A 23 -1.21 1.44 -19.00
C TYR A 23 -0.38 2.56 -18.39
N PHE A 24 0.14 2.41 -17.16
CA PHE A 24 0.78 3.49 -16.43
C PHE A 24 2.27 3.26 -16.11
N HIS A 25 2.71 2.02 -15.88
CA HIS A 25 4.13 1.61 -15.67
C HIS A 25 4.92 2.38 -14.58
N ASP A 26 4.25 3.16 -13.73
CA ASP A 26 4.90 4.16 -12.87
C ASP A 26 5.13 3.68 -11.43
N ILE A 27 4.74 2.45 -11.11
CA ILE A 27 4.88 1.88 -9.76
C ILE A 27 6.18 1.08 -9.66
N ASP A 28 6.97 1.37 -8.62
CA ASP A 28 8.21 0.63 -8.34
C ASP A 28 7.94 -0.66 -7.57
N ARG A 29 6.88 -0.71 -6.72
CA ARG A 29 6.55 -1.88 -5.90
C ARG A 29 5.06 -1.98 -5.65
N TYR A 30 4.53 -3.18 -5.76
CA TYR A 30 3.14 -3.53 -5.51
C TYR A 30 3.00 -4.37 -4.26
N PHE A 31 1.85 -4.26 -3.58
CA PHE A 31 1.52 -5.12 -2.44
C PHE A 31 0.20 -5.84 -2.71
N THR A 32 0.15 -7.13 -2.39
CA THR A 32 -1.11 -7.88 -2.55
C THR A 32 -2.14 -7.47 -1.50
N PRO A 33 -3.45 -7.60 -1.76
CA PRO A 33 -4.43 -7.69 -0.70
C PRO A 33 -3.98 -8.69 0.36
N PHE A 34 -4.37 -8.48 1.62
CA PHE A 34 -3.79 -9.23 2.72
C PHE A 34 -4.29 -10.69 2.80
N ILE A 35 -3.38 -11.57 3.15
CA ILE A 35 -3.60 -13.01 3.35
C ILE A 35 -3.91 -13.23 4.83
N THR A 36 -5.05 -13.87 5.13
CA THR A 36 -5.51 -14.13 6.51
C THR A 36 -5.51 -15.59 6.89
N ASN A 37 -5.62 -16.48 5.90
CA ASN A 37 -5.81 -17.91 6.13
C ASN A 37 -4.46 -18.62 6.11
N LYS A 38 -4.21 -19.47 7.10
CA LYS A 38 -3.01 -20.31 7.20
C LYS A 38 -2.73 -21.13 5.94
N LYS A 39 -3.79 -21.61 5.27
CA LYS A 39 -3.71 -22.28 3.97
C LYS A 39 -4.15 -21.32 2.89
N LEU A 40 -3.32 -21.12 1.88
CA LEU A 40 -3.62 -20.25 0.74
C LEU A 40 -4.81 -20.81 -0.05
N ASP A 41 -5.88 -20.05 -0.12
CA ASP A 41 -7.05 -20.38 -0.94
C ASP A 41 -6.82 -20.06 -2.43
N PHE A 42 -7.79 -20.43 -3.26
CA PHE A 42 -7.67 -20.27 -4.71
C PHE A 42 -7.54 -18.80 -5.15
N LYS A 43 -8.23 -17.88 -4.47
CA LYS A 43 -8.16 -16.44 -4.77
C LYS A 43 -6.77 -15.89 -4.47
N VAL A 44 -6.23 -16.22 -3.28
CA VAL A 44 -4.88 -15.81 -2.87
C VAL A 44 -3.83 -16.39 -3.83
N LYS A 45 -3.95 -17.69 -4.20
CA LYS A 45 -3.01 -18.32 -5.13
C LYS A 45 -2.96 -17.60 -6.48
N LYS A 46 -4.11 -17.22 -7.04
CA LYS A 46 -4.16 -16.41 -8.28
C LYS A 46 -3.50 -15.04 -8.10
N ASP A 47 -3.66 -14.43 -6.92
CA ASP A 47 -3.17 -13.08 -6.64
C ASP A 47 -1.64 -13.03 -6.47
N ILE A 48 -1.04 -14.14 -6.00
CA ILE A 48 0.41 -14.28 -5.80
C ILE A 48 1.11 -15.05 -6.93
N ASP A 49 0.38 -15.60 -7.89
CA ASP A 49 0.96 -16.38 -8.99
C ASP A 49 1.97 -15.52 -9.76
N PRO A 50 3.24 -15.95 -9.92
CA PRO A 50 4.23 -15.23 -10.71
C PRO A 50 3.77 -14.96 -12.16
N GLU A 51 2.98 -15.86 -12.76
CA GLU A 51 2.44 -15.65 -14.11
C GLU A 51 1.49 -14.46 -14.18
N HIS A 52 0.77 -14.19 -13.09
CA HIS A 52 -0.10 -13.02 -12.97
C HIS A 52 0.62 -11.75 -12.51
N ASN A 53 1.91 -11.80 -12.23
CA ASN A 53 2.68 -10.69 -11.67
C ASN A 53 3.96 -10.40 -12.46
N GLN A 54 3.99 -10.77 -13.74
CA GLN A 54 5.17 -10.57 -14.60
C GLN A 54 5.54 -9.10 -14.75
N GLY A 55 6.85 -8.81 -14.64
CA GLY A 55 7.37 -7.44 -14.78
C GLY A 55 7.06 -6.51 -13.61
N MET A 56 6.50 -7.04 -12.51
CA MET A 56 6.17 -6.28 -11.30
C MET A 56 6.98 -6.77 -10.11
N GLU A 57 7.49 -5.87 -9.28
CA GLU A 57 7.98 -6.21 -7.94
C GLU A 57 6.78 -6.26 -6.99
N VAL A 58 6.35 -7.47 -6.63
CA VAL A 58 5.16 -7.71 -5.80
C VAL A 58 5.56 -8.29 -4.46
N VAL A 59 5.07 -7.69 -3.36
CA VAL A 59 5.28 -8.16 -1.99
C VAL A 59 3.93 -8.65 -1.43
N PRO A 60 3.82 -9.95 -1.08
CA PRO A 60 2.63 -10.47 -0.44
C PRO A 60 2.44 -9.87 0.96
N GLN A 61 1.22 -9.42 1.27
CA GLN A 61 0.91 -8.89 2.60
C GLN A 61 0.16 -9.93 3.43
N ILE A 62 0.57 -10.12 4.69
CA ILE A 62 -0.01 -11.07 5.65
C ILE A 62 -0.69 -10.28 6.78
N LEU A 63 -1.90 -10.71 7.17
CA LEU A 63 -2.65 -10.13 8.28
C LEU A 63 -3.03 -11.23 9.27
N THR A 64 -2.25 -11.37 10.32
CA THR A 64 -2.48 -12.31 11.43
C THR A 64 -1.84 -11.79 12.72
N ASN A 65 -2.27 -12.31 13.85
CA ASN A 65 -1.65 -12.16 15.17
C ASN A 65 -1.17 -13.50 15.72
N GLN A 66 -1.17 -14.56 14.88
CA GLN A 66 -0.69 -15.88 15.25
C GLN A 66 0.64 -16.16 14.54
N PRO A 67 1.75 -16.33 15.28
CA PRO A 67 3.06 -16.53 14.65
C PRO A 67 3.13 -17.81 13.81
N ASP A 68 2.49 -18.89 14.24
CA ASP A 68 2.46 -20.16 13.49
C ASP A 68 1.74 -20.02 12.14
N ASP A 69 0.68 -19.20 12.09
CA ASP A 69 -0.01 -18.92 10.84
C ASP A 69 0.89 -18.10 9.91
N PHE A 70 1.57 -17.06 10.43
CA PHE A 70 2.51 -16.25 9.67
C PHE A 70 3.62 -17.11 9.05
N ILE A 71 4.28 -17.93 9.88
CA ILE A 71 5.37 -18.83 9.46
C ILE A 71 4.89 -19.83 8.41
N SER A 72 3.68 -20.39 8.59
CA SER A 72 3.09 -21.32 7.63
C SER A 72 2.79 -20.65 6.27
N ILE A 73 2.28 -19.41 6.29
CA ILE A 73 2.03 -18.63 5.07
C ILE A 73 3.36 -18.32 4.37
N VAL A 74 4.38 -17.84 5.09
CA VAL A 74 5.72 -17.57 4.53
C VAL A 74 6.29 -18.79 3.84
N LYS A 75 6.22 -19.98 4.47
CA LYS A 75 6.69 -21.23 3.85
C LYS A 75 6.00 -21.54 2.53
N GLN A 76 4.71 -21.26 2.40
CA GLN A 76 3.98 -21.44 1.16
C GLN A 76 4.37 -20.36 0.13
N LEU A 77 4.52 -19.11 0.52
CA LEU A 77 4.92 -18.01 -0.36
C LEU A 77 6.32 -18.21 -0.95
N LYS A 78 7.24 -18.79 -0.18
CA LYS A 78 8.58 -19.18 -0.70
C LYS A 78 8.50 -20.16 -1.87
N GLN A 79 7.50 -21.04 -1.93
CA GLN A 79 7.29 -21.96 -3.06
C GLN A 79 6.90 -21.23 -4.35
N TYR A 80 6.39 -20.01 -4.24
CA TYR A 80 6.09 -19.09 -5.35
C TYR A 80 7.27 -18.15 -5.68
N GLY A 81 8.41 -18.27 -4.97
CA GLY A 81 9.60 -17.45 -5.21
C GLY A 81 9.64 -16.11 -4.46
N TYR A 82 8.77 -15.91 -3.49
CA TYR A 82 8.79 -14.67 -2.69
C TYR A 82 9.84 -14.71 -1.59
N ASP A 83 10.77 -13.74 -1.61
CA ASP A 83 11.83 -13.55 -0.60
C ASP A 83 11.49 -12.47 0.42
N GLU A 84 10.43 -11.71 0.19
CA GLU A 84 9.94 -10.66 1.08
C GLU A 84 8.44 -10.81 1.31
N VAL A 85 8.02 -10.52 2.54
CA VAL A 85 6.61 -10.42 2.92
C VAL A 85 6.37 -9.14 3.72
N ASN A 86 5.12 -8.68 3.72
CA ASN A 86 4.72 -7.50 4.49
C ASN A 86 3.70 -7.88 5.57
N LEU A 87 3.95 -7.46 6.83
CA LEU A 87 3.00 -7.62 7.91
C LEU A 87 2.03 -6.43 7.97
N ASN A 88 0.73 -6.70 7.98
CA ASN A 88 -0.30 -5.67 8.13
C ASN A 88 -0.62 -5.40 9.60
N LEU A 89 -0.23 -4.24 10.09
CA LEU A 89 -0.58 -3.68 11.41
C LEU A 89 -1.41 -2.39 11.29
N GLY A 90 -2.03 -2.16 10.12
CA GLY A 90 -2.73 -0.90 9.83
C GLY A 90 -4.19 -1.02 9.43
N CYS A 91 -4.73 -2.23 9.17
CA CYS A 91 -6.13 -2.39 8.77
C CYS A 91 -7.08 -1.94 9.90
N PRO A 92 -7.93 -0.90 9.67
CA PRO A 92 -8.81 -0.36 10.71
C PRO A 92 -10.19 -1.02 10.75
N SER A 93 -10.46 -2.03 9.92
CA SER A 93 -11.76 -2.69 9.82
C SER A 93 -12.19 -3.27 11.17
N GLY A 94 -13.43 -3.01 11.60
CA GLY A 94 -13.95 -3.47 12.88
C GLY A 94 -13.87 -4.99 13.06
N THR A 95 -14.10 -5.76 11.98
CA THR A 95 -14.02 -7.24 12.01
C THR A 95 -12.59 -7.75 12.18
N VAL A 96 -11.58 -6.98 11.76
CA VAL A 96 -10.16 -7.27 11.92
C VAL A 96 -9.71 -6.87 13.32
N VAL A 97 -10.04 -5.65 13.73
CA VAL A 97 -9.67 -5.07 15.03
C VAL A 97 -10.27 -5.86 16.20
N ALA A 98 -11.52 -6.33 16.09
CA ALA A 98 -12.18 -7.15 17.12
C ALA A 98 -11.46 -8.49 17.40
N LYS A 99 -10.59 -8.94 16.47
CA LYS A 99 -9.76 -10.15 16.61
C LYS A 99 -8.31 -9.80 17.01
N ASN A 100 -8.04 -8.60 17.49
CA ASN A 100 -6.69 -8.08 17.74
C ASN A 100 -5.74 -8.28 16.53
N ARG A 101 -6.22 -8.04 15.30
CA ARG A 101 -5.43 -8.10 14.06
C ARG A 101 -5.34 -6.73 13.42
N GLY A 102 -4.43 -6.55 12.46
CA GLY A 102 -4.22 -5.24 11.82
C GLY A 102 -3.94 -4.16 12.85
N ALA A 103 -4.65 -3.02 12.77
CA ALA A 103 -4.49 -1.94 13.75
C ALA A 103 -4.96 -2.31 15.17
N GLY A 104 -5.77 -3.37 15.33
CA GLY A 104 -6.15 -3.89 16.64
C GLY A 104 -4.98 -4.52 17.39
N PHE A 105 -3.98 -5.02 16.69
CA PHE A 105 -2.80 -5.64 17.31
C PHE A 105 -1.89 -4.60 18.01
N LEU A 106 -1.99 -3.33 17.63
CA LEU A 106 -1.21 -2.23 18.23
C LEU A 106 -1.54 -1.98 19.70
N ALA A 107 -2.74 -2.38 20.17
CA ALA A 107 -3.16 -2.20 21.55
C ALA A 107 -2.64 -3.27 22.53
N VAL A 108 -2.01 -4.31 22.03
CA VAL A 108 -1.52 -5.44 22.85
C VAL A 108 -0.01 -5.63 22.63
N THR A 109 0.74 -4.64 23.07
CA THR A 109 2.17 -4.44 22.77
C THR A 109 3.04 -5.62 23.18
N ASP A 110 2.80 -6.25 24.35
CA ASP A 110 3.55 -7.42 24.79
C ASP A 110 3.34 -8.62 23.87
N GLN A 111 2.09 -8.81 23.39
CA GLN A 111 1.79 -9.86 22.43
C GLN A 111 2.39 -9.57 21.06
N LEU A 112 2.40 -8.31 20.64
CA LEU A 112 3.02 -7.87 19.40
C LEU A 112 4.53 -8.11 19.44
N ASP A 113 5.20 -7.74 20.52
CA ASP A 113 6.64 -7.95 20.70
C ASP A 113 6.99 -9.45 20.66
N SER A 114 6.28 -10.27 21.44
CA SER A 114 6.45 -11.73 21.42
C SER A 114 6.16 -12.36 20.05
N PHE A 115 5.17 -11.83 19.31
CA PHE A 115 4.87 -12.27 17.95
C PHE A 115 6.01 -11.95 16.99
N LEU A 116 6.54 -10.72 17.04
CA LEU A 116 7.66 -10.29 16.20
C LEU A 116 8.91 -11.11 16.50
N ASP A 117 9.23 -11.34 17.78
CA ASP A 117 10.36 -12.19 18.17
C ASP A 117 10.27 -13.58 17.51
N LYS A 118 9.10 -14.23 17.59
CA LYS A 118 8.90 -15.56 17.03
C LYS A 118 9.02 -15.60 15.50
N ILE A 119 8.45 -14.62 14.79
CA ILE A 119 8.49 -14.63 13.32
C ILE A 119 9.87 -14.29 12.79
N PHE A 120 10.60 -13.36 13.41
CA PHE A 120 11.97 -13.01 13.01
C PHE A 120 12.98 -14.10 13.31
N ASN A 121 12.77 -14.88 14.35
CA ASN A 121 13.62 -16.04 14.65
C ASN A 121 13.33 -17.26 13.76
N ALA A 122 12.10 -17.41 13.23
CA ALA A 122 11.68 -18.59 12.50
C ALA A 122 11.64 -18.43 10.97
N CYS A 123 11.55 -17.20 10.46
CA CYS A 123 11.41 -16.94 9.02
C CYS A 123 12.75 -16.51 8.42
N ASP A 124 13.18 -17.23 7.42
CA ASP A 124 14.33 -16.87 6.57
C ASP A 124 13.82 -16.12 5.32
N CYS A 125 13.33 -14.90 5.51
CA CYS A 125 12.92 -13.99 4.46
C CYS A 125 12.96 -12.54 4.99
N LYS A 126 12.91 -11.57 4.08
CA LYS A 126 12.75 -10.17 4.46
C LYS A 126 11.33 -9.93 4.95
N ILE A 127 11.19 -9.22 6.06
CA ILE A 127 9.90 -8.84 6.63
C ILE A 127 9.82 -7.33 6.71
N SER A 128 8.88 -6.74 5.99
CA SER A 128 8.50 -5.34 6.12
C SER A 128 7.19 -5.21 6.92
N ILE A 129 6.96 -4.06 7.53
CA ILE A 129 5.73 -3.78 8.29
C ILE A 129 5.00 -2.58 7.68
N LYS A 130 3.68 -2.72 7.50
CA LYS A 130 2.81 -1.58 7.22
C LYS A 130 1.91 -1.33 8.42
N THR A 131 2.11 -0.16 9.07
CA THR A 131 1.48 0.16 10.35
C THR A 131 0.72 1.48 10.34
N ARG A 132 -0.17 1.65 11.32
CA ARG A 132 -0.64 2.93 11.84
C ARG A 132 0.17 3.31 13.08
N VAL A 133 -0.02 4.54 13.57
CA VAL A 133 0.73 5.10 14.70
C VAL A 133 0.08 4.85 16.07
N GLY A 134 -0.90 4.00 16.12
CA GLY A 134 -1.59 3.57 17.33
C GLY A 134 -3.01 3.09 17.03
N LYS A 135 -3.67 2.53 18.04
CA LYS A 135 -5.08 2.14 17.99
C LYS A 135 -5.97 3.25 18.55
N ASP A 136 -5.71 3.70 19.75
CA ASP A 136 -6.59 4.58 20.53
C ASP A 136 -6.03 6.00 20.65
N SER A 137 -4.70 6.17 20.78
CA SER A 137 -3.99 7.46 20.91
C SER A 137 -2.73 7.50 20.03
N PRO A 138 -2.34 8.68 19.51
CA PRO A 138 -1.05 8.86 18.87
C PRO A 138 0.13 8.73 19.85
N ASP A 139 -0.09 8.87 21.15
CA ASP A 139 0.93 8.71 22.20
C ASP A 139 1.46 7.27 22.26
N GLU A 140 0.71 6.30 21.74
CA GLU A 140 1.17 4.90 21.61
C GLU A 140 2.34 4.74 20.63
N TRP A 141 2.63 5.76 19.80
CA TRP A 141 3.56 5.62 18.69
C TRP A 141 5.02 5.41 19.14
N GLU A 142 5.45 6.10 20.18
CA GLU A 142 6.83 5.99 20.68
C GLU A 142 7.12 4.56 21.16
N ASP A 143 6.22 3.96 21.93
CA ASP A 143 6.34 2.58 22.40
C ASP A 143 6.31 1.57 21.25
N LEU A 144 5.42 1.78 20.26
CA LEU A 144 5.33 0.92 19.09
C LEU A 144 6.61 0.99 18.25
N LEU A 145 7.16 2.19 18.04
CA LEU A 145 8.40 2.35 17.31
C LEU A 145 9.56 1.68 18.04
N ALA A 146 9.63 1.83 19.37
CA ALA A 146 10.64 1.16 20.19
C ALA A 146 10.59 -0.37 20.09
N ILE A 147 9.38 -0.95 19.95
CA ILE A 147 9.23 -2.39 19.65
C ILE A 147 9.79 -2.72 18.29
N TYR A 148 9.43 -1.96 17.23
CA TYR A 148 9.90 -2.23 15.87
C TYR A 148 11.42 -2.13 15.75
N GLU A 149 12.05 -1.22 16.49
CA GLU A 149 13.51 -1.04 16.51
C GLU A 149 14.29 -2.24 17.08
N LYS A 150 13.63 -3.19 17.76
CA LYS A 150 14.28 -4.42 18.23
C LYS A 150 14.56 -5.41 17.08
N TYR A 151 13.83 -5.33 15.97
CA TYR A 151 13.83 -6.34 14.90
C TYR A 151 14.45 -5.81 13.60
N PRO A 152 15.03 -6.67 12.75
CA PRO A 152 15.65 -6.28 11.48
C PRO A 152 14.62 -6.14 10.36
N LEU A 153 13.75 -5.13 10.45
CA LEU A 153 12.77 -4.87 9.38
C LEU A 153 13.47 -4.50 8.08
N SER A 154 13.00 -5.04 6.96
CA SER A 154 13.45 -4.58 5.64
C SER A 154 12.92 -3.18 5.30
N GLU A 155 11.74 -2.83 5.82
CA GLU A 155 11.09 -1.53 5.61
C GLU A 155 9.96 -1.30 6.62
N LEU A 156 9.75 -0.05 7.03
CA LEU A 156 8.63 0.38 7.85
C LEU A 156 7.76 1.38 7.08
N ILE A 157 6.55 0.96 6.71
CA ILE A 157 5.58 1.78 5.98
C ILE A 157 4.62 2.39 6.99
N VAL A 158 4.71 3.70 7.20
CA VAL A 158 3.98 4.42 8.24
C VAL A 158 2.78 5.15 7.67
N HIS A 159 1.58 4.82 8.17
CA HIS A 159 0.37 5.60 7.96
C HIS A 159 0.11 6.45 9.22
N PRO A 160 0.38 7.76 9.22
CA PRO A 160 0.36 8.60 10.42
C PRO A 160 -1.08 8.95 10.85
N ARG A 161 -1.86 7.92 11.13
CA ARG A 161 -3.22 7.94 11.69
C ARG A 161 -3.35 6.82 12.71
N ILE A 162 -4.15 7.03 13.75
CA ILE A 162 -4.58 5.95 14.65
C ILE A 162 -5.74 5.14 14.02
N GLN A 163 -6.04 3.99 14.59
CA GLN A 163 -7.13 3.14 14.10
C GLN A 163 -8.47 3.86 14.08
N LYS A 164 -8.81 4.59 15.15
CA LYS A 164 -10.08 5.31 15.31
C LYS A 164 -10.33 6.42 14.30
N ASP A 165 -9.27 6.94 13.69
CA ASP A 165 -9.40 7.95 12.64
C ASP A 165 -10.02 7.40 11.37
N PHE A 166 -9.89 6.10 11.10
CA PHE A 166 -10.17 5.53 9.79
C PHE A 166 -9.47 6.33 8.68
N TYR A 167 -10.22 7.20 8.00
CA TYR A 167 -9.74 8.10 6.95
C TYR A 167 -10.30 9.53 7.08
N LYS A 168 -10.89 9.87 8.23
CA LYS A 168 -11.65 11.13 8.43
C LYS A 168 -10.77 12.35 8.71
N TYR A 169 -9.66 12.15 9.42
CA TYR A 169 -8.79 13.25 9.85
C TYR A 169 -7.54 13.31 8.96
N THR A 170 -6.81 14.43 8.99
CA THR A 170 -5.52 14.57 8.31
C THR A 170 -4.47 13.67 8.97
N PRO A 171 -3.50 13.15 8.20
CA PRO A 171 -2.35 12.44 8.76
C PRO A 171 -1.60 13.34 9.75
N ARG A 172 -1.18 12.75 10.89
CA ARG A 172 -0.40 13.45 11.94
C ARG A 172 1.07 13.46 11.54
N MET A 173 1.48 14.54 10.89
CA MET A 173 2.83 14.63 10.32
C MET A 173 3.94 14.61 11.39
N GLU A 174 3.62 15.01 12.62
CA GLU A 174 4.51 14.94 13.78
C GLU A 174 4.92 13.49 14.12
N THR A 175 3.98 12.54 13.99
CA THR A 175 4.31 11.12 14.24
C THR A 175 5.20 10.53 13.15
N TYR A 176 5.05 10.97 11.90
CA TYR A 176 5.99 10.57 10.85
C TYR A 176 7.36 11.23 11.04
N ARG A 177 7.42 12.49 11.49
CA ARG A 177 8.66 13.17 11.84
C ARG A 177 9.40 12.41 12.94
N TYR A 178 8.69 12.02 14.00
CA TYR A 178 9.28 11.22 15.08
C TYR A 178 9.90 9.93 14.53
N ALA A 179 9.22 9.21 13.64
CA ALA A 179 9.80 8.03 13.01
C ALA A 179 11.05 8.36 12.16
N ALA A 180 11.01 9.45 11.40
CA ALA A 180 12.15 9.86 10.56
C ALA A 180 13.41 10.23 11.38
N GLU A 181 13.21 10.73 12.59
CA GLU A 181 14.29 11.13 13.50
C GLU A 181 14.82 9.97 14.36
N HIS A 182 14.00 8.95 14.65
CA HIS A 182 14.34 7.91 15.64
C HIS A 182 14.44 6.50 15.06
N SER A 183 13.94 6.24 13.86
CA SER A 183 14.01 4.90 13.29
C SER A 183 15.30 4.66 12.51
N ARG A 184 15.90 3.49 12.73
CA ARG A 184 17.01 2.98 11.90
C ARG A 184 16.55 2.30 10.62
N HIS A 185 15.23 2.08 10.48
CA HIS A 185 14.67 1.37 9.34
C HIS A 185 14.48 2.28 8.14
N SER A 186 14.51 1.68 6.95
CA SER A 186 14.06 2.38 5.75
C SER A 186 12.58 2.71 5.86
N LEU A 187 12.23 3.99 5.75
CA LEU A 187 10.85 4.46 5.91
C LEU A 187 10.16 4.64 4.57
N CYS A 188 8.85 4.36 4.56
CA CYS A 188 7.94 4.69 3.48
C CYS A 188 6.74 5.46 4.05
N PHE A 189 6.47 6.66 3.52
CA PHE A 189 5.30 7.44 3.90
C PHE A 189 4.04 6.89 3.22
N ASN A 190 2.96 6.73 3.97
CA ASN A 190 1.65 6.37 3.42
C ASN A 190 0.55 7.26 4.01
N GLY A 191 0.03 8.20 3.25
CA GLY A 191 -1.06 9.07 3.70
C GLY A 191 -1.45 10.12 2.67
N ASP A 192 -2.72 10.27 2.40
CA ASP A 192 -3.44 11.33 1.65
C ASP A 192 -2.71 12.05 0.51
N ILE A 193 -1.91 11.33 -0.26
CA ILE A 193 -1.37 11.85 -1.52
C ILE A 193 -2.42 11.60 -2.61
N HIS A 194 -3.23 12.62 -2.88
CA HIS A 194 -4.31 12.60 -3.86
C HIS A 194 -4.09 13.59 -5.02
N SER A 195 -2.99 14.35 -4.99
CA SER A 195 -2.66 15.34 -6.00
C SER A 195 -1.18 15.70 -5.92
N VAL A 196 -0.68 16.30 -6.99
CA VAL A 196 0.66 16.93 -7.05
C VAL A 196 0.87 17.95 -5.92
N GLY A 197 -0.15 18.75 -5.59
CA GLY A 197 -0.07 19.72 -4.50
C GLY A 197 0.09 19.08 -3.12
N ALA A 198 -0.62 17.96 -2.85
CA ALA A 198 -0.44 17.21 -1.60
C ALA A 198 0.96 16.60 -1.51
N TYR A 199 1.46 16.07 -2.61
CA TYR A 199 2.82 15.56 -2.71
C TYR A 199 3.88 16.65 -2.51
N GLY A 200 3.71 17.82 -3.12
CA GLY A 200 4.63 18.96 -2.96
C GLY A 200 4.75 19.40 -1.49
N ARG A 201 3.64 19.44 -0.74
CA ARG A 201 3.67 19.72 0.71
C ARG A 201 4.45 18.66 1.49
N LEU A 202 4.26 17.38 1.17
CA LEU A 202 5.06 16.29 1.78
C LEU A 202 6.55 16.52 1.54
N ARG A 203 6.95 16.79 0.30
CA ARG A 203 8.35 17.00 -0.08
C ARG A 203 8.98 18.23 0.60
N GLN A 204 8.22 19.30 0.78
CA GLN A 204 8.67 20.49 1.52
C GLN A 204 8.86 20.20 3.01
N THR A 205 7.98 19.36 3.59
CA THR A 205 8.01 19.05 5.03
C THR A 205 9.06 17.98 5.37
N PHE A 206 9.26 17.02 4.45
CA PHE A 206 10.16 15.86 4.60
C PHE A 206 10.96 15.65 3.32
N PRO A 207 11.95 16.48 3.03
CA PRO A 207 12.77 16.40 1.81
C PRO A 207 13.54 15.07 1.71
N GLU A 208 13.88 14.46 2.85
CA GLU A 208 14.62 13.19 2.92
C GLU A 208 13.75 11.95 2.67
N THR A 209 12.43 12.10 2.52
CA THR A 209 11.56 10.96 2.20
C THR A 209 11.89 10.43 0.81
N GLU A 210 12.28 9.17 0.73
CA GLU A 210 12.65 8.50 -0.52
C GLU A 210 11.55 7.62 -1.10
N LYS A 211 10.53 7.30 -0.30
CA LYS A 211 9.49 6.33 -0.66
C LYS A 211 8.12 6.80 -0.21
N VAL A 212 7.15 6.67 -1.10
CA VAL A 212 5.74 6.96 -0.81
C VAL A 212 4.86 5.83 -1.29
N MET A 213 3.89 5.46 -0.46
CA MET A 213 2.88 4.47 -0.81
C MET A 213 1.53 5.16 -1.02
N LEU A 214 0.92 4.93 -2.18
CA LEU A 214 -0.36 5.51 -2.57
C LEU A 214 -1.45 4.42 -2.62
N GLY A 215 -2.61 4.72 -2.05
CA GLY A 215 -3.80 3.86 -2.16
C GLY A 215 -4.91 4.58 -2.90
N ARG A 216 -5.76 5.29 -2.17
CA ARG A 216 -6.92 6.00 -2.72
C ARG A 216 -6.57 7.00 -3.83
N GLY A 217 -5.40 7.64 -3.76
CA GLY A 217 -4.96 8.58 -4.80
C GLY A 217 -4.84 7.91 -6.17
N ILE A 218 -4.22 6.71 -6.24
CA ILE A 218 -4.09 5.94 -7.49
C ILE A 218 -5.45 5.42 -7.98
N LEU A 219 -6.34 5.02 -7.05
CA LEU A 219 -7.69 4.56 -7.43
C LEU A 219 -8.55 5.70 -7.97
N GLN A 220 -8.34 6.93 -7.46
CA GLN A 220 -9.03 8.12 -7.94
C GLN A 220 -8.47 8.58 -9.28
N ASP A 221 -7.15 8.70 -9.35
CA ASP A 221 -6.43 9.11 -10.55
C ASP A 221 -5.28 8.13 -10.84
N PRO A 222 -5.49 7.20 -11.76
CA PRO A 222 -4.45 6.25 -12.13
C PRO A 222 -3.18 6.90 -12.73
N GLY A 223 -3.29 8.09 -13.30
CA GLY A 223 -2.16 8.85 -13.86
C GLY A 223 -1.34 9.63 -12.83
N LEU A 224 -1.82 9.71 -11.60
CA LEU A 224 -1.20 10.54 -10.56
C LEU A 224 0.31 10.28 -10.39
N VAL A 225 0.74 9.01 -10.38
CA VAL A 225 2.17 8.70 -10.16
C VAL A 225 3.03 9.19 -11.31
N GLY A 226 2.56 9.11 -12.55
CA GLY A 226 3.24 9.72 -13.71
C GLY A 226 3.43 11.23 -13.54
N GLU A 227 2.42 11.94 -13.04
CA GLU A 227 2.52 13.37 -12.72
C GLU A 227 3.54 13.64 -11.59
N LEU A 228 3.52 12.81 -10.53
CA LEU A 228 4.48 12.93 -9.44
C LEU A 228 5.93 12.73 -9.91
N ARG A 229 6.19 11.77 -10.80
CA ARG A 229 7.53 11.55 -11.40
C ARG A 229 7.99 12.75 -12.22
N MET A 230 7.09 13.41 -12.94
CA MET A 230 7.43 14.63 -13.69
C MET A 230 7.81 15.77 -12.74
N VAL A 231 7.09 15.92 -11.64
CA VAL A 231 7.40 16.94 -10.61
C VAL A 231 8.75 16.65 -9.94
N GLU A 232 9.04 15.40 -9.60
CA GLU A 232 10.36 15.03 -9.07
C GLU A 232 11.50 15.35 -10.04
N ALA A 233 11.32 15.10 -11.32
CA ALA A 233 12.30 15.47 -12.34
C ALA A 233 12.52 16.99 -12.39
N GLN A 234 11.48 17.80 -12.15
CA GLN A 234 11.60 19.26 -12.07
C GLN A 234 12.35 19.73 -10.81
N PHE A 235 12.12 19.08 -9.66
CA PHE A 235 12.89 19.38 -8.45
C PHE A 235 14.37 19.05 -8.64
N ALA A 236 14.69 17.86 -9.12
CA ALA A 236 16.08 17.46 -9.38
C ALA A 236 16.80 18.37 -10.39
N ALA A 237 16.08 18.85 -11.41
CA ALA A 237 16.65 19.74 -12.41
C ALA A 237 16.92 21.17 -11.88
N LYS A 238 16.09 21.67 -10.96
CA LYS A 238 16.36 22.96 -10.28
C LYS A 238 17.63 22.91 -9.44
N ASP A 239 17.85 21.80 -8.75
CA ASP A 239 19.04 21.59 -7.92
C ASP A 239 20.32 21.48 -8.75
N THR A 240 20.23 20.99 -9.99
CA THR A 240 21.37 20.81 -10.91
C THR A 240 21.53 21.94 -11.93
N GLY A 241 20.61 22.91 -11.99
CA GLY A 241 20.59 23.98 -12.97
C GLY A 241 20.30 23.52 -14.41
N THR A 242 19.83 22.29 -14.60
CA THR A 242 19.55 21.73 -15.93
C THR A 242 18.17 22.18 -16.42
N PRO A 243 18.03 22.73 -17.66
CA PRO A 243 16.71 23.10 -18.16
C PRO A 243 15.80 21.88 -18.34
N VAL A 244 14.70 21.83 -17.60
CA VAL A 244 13.63 20.87 -17.89
C VAL A 244 12.76 21.46 -19.00
N GLY A 245 12.70 20.76 -20.13
CA GLY A 245 11.73 21.10 -21.15
C GLY A 245 10.30 21.12 -20.57
N ASN A 246 9.51 22.11 -20.94
CA ASN A 246 8.09 22.23 -20.56
C ASN A 246 7.28 21.05 -21.11
N LYS A 247 7.48 19.83 -20.56
CA LYS A 247 6.54 18.74 -20.77
C LYS A 247 5.28 19.09 -19.98
N LYS A 248 4.20 19.37 -20.68
CA LYS A 248 2.87 19.47 -20.08
C LYS A 248 2.61 18.20 -19.27
N CYS A 249 2.12 18.36 -18.05
CA CYS A 249 1.56 17.29 -17.26
C CYS A 249 0.58 16.51 -18.17
N ASN A 250 0.89 15.26 -18.46
CA ASN A 250 0.00 14.44 -19.27
C ASN A 250 -1.15 14.02 -18.35
N VAL A 251 -2.19 14.85 -18.31
CA VAL A 251 -3.50 14.39 -17.84
C VAL A 251 -3.81 13.12 -18.64
N VAL A 252 -4.10 12.03 -17.95
CA VAL A 252 -4.46 10.77 -18.59
C VAL A 252 -5.59 11.04 -19.58
N ASP A 253 -5.35 10.73 -20.85
CA ASP A 253 -6.37 10.94 -21.85
C ASP A 253 -7.56 10.00 -21.62
N LYS A 254 -8.75 10.43 -22.06
CA LYS A 254 -10.01 9.71 -21.85
C LYS A 254 -9.99 8.31 -22.47
N GLN A 255 -9.28 8.13 -23.56
CA GLN A 255 -9.22 6.83 -24.26
C GLN A 255 -8.39 5.83 -23.44
N THR A 256 -7.23 6.24 -22.92
CA THR A 256 -6.41 5.42 -22.04
C THR A 256 -7.18 5.02 -20.78
N LEU A 257 -7.88 5.98 -20.15
CA LEU A 257 -8.68 5.70 -18.96
C LEU A 257 -9.83 4.72 -19.25
N ARG A 258 -10.49 4.87 -20.40
CA ARG A 258 -11.55 3.96 -20.85
C ARG A 258 -11.01 2.56 -21.09
N THR A 259 -9.92 2.43 -21.82
CA THR A 259 -9.31 1.13 -22.13
C THR A 259 -8.83 0.42 -20.87
N PHE A 260 -8.22 1.17 -19.94
CA PHE A 260 -7.84 0.69 -18.60
C PHE A 260 -9.06 0.14 -17.83
N HIS A 261 -10.15 0.90 -17.79
CA HIS A 261 -11.40 0.48 -17.16
C HIS A 261 -11.97 -0.79 -17.80
N ASP A 262 -12.02 -0.84 -19.14
CA ASP A 262 -12.59 -1.95 -19.88
C ASP A 262 -11.76 -3.23 -19.68
N ASP A 263 -10.42 -3.15 -19.66
CA ASP A 263 -9.54 -4.28 -19.35
C ASP A 263 -9.78 -4.84 -17.94
N ILE A 264 -9.98 -3.97 -16.94
CA ILE A 264 -10.32 -4.40 -15.58
C ILE A 264 -11.69 -5.11 -15.57
N CYS A 265 -12.67 -4.54 -16.25
CA CYS A 265 -14.01 -5.12 -16.34
C CYS A 265 -13.99 -6.51 -16.99
N ASP A 266 -13.27 -6.65 -18.09
CA ASP A 266 -13.15 -7.91 -18.82
C ASP A 266 -12.33 -8.94 -18.00
N GLY A 267 -11.29 -8.52 -17.30
CA GLY A 267 -10.57 -9.36 -16.35
C GLY A 267 -11.49 -9.92 -15.25
N TYR A 268 -12.37 -9.09 -14.70
CA TYR A 268 -13.35 -9.55 -13.70
C TYR A 268 -14.44 -10.44 -14.29
N LYS A 269 -14.93 -10.17 -15.51
CA LYS A 269 -15.86 -11.08 -16.21
C LYS A 269 -15.30 -12.48 -16.39
N GLY A 270 -13.99 -12.59 -16.64
CA GLY A 270 -13.31 -13.88 -16.81
C GLY A 270 -13.22 -14.73 -15.54
N VAL A 271 -13.37 -14.12 -14.34
CA VAL A 271 -13.18 -14.83 -13.06
C VAL A 271 -14.39 -14.83 -12.14
N MET A 272 -15.37 -13.98 -12.38
CA MET A 272 -16.55 -13.85 -11.55
C MET A 272 -17.74 -14.60 -12.14
N SER A 273 -18.62 -15.12 -11.26
CA SER A 273 -19.84 -15.78 -11.68
C SER A 273 -20.94 -14.75 -12.03
N GLY A 274 -21.06 -14.43 -13.33
CA GLY A 274 -22.12 -13.61 -13.89
C GLY A 274 -21.93 -12.10 -13.77
N ASP A 275 -22.61 -11.38 -14.64
CA ASP A 275 -22.48 -9.93 -14.83
C ASP A 275 -22.79 -9.12 -13.57
N ARG A 276 -23.73 -9.56 -12.75
CA ARG A 276 -24.10 -8.87 -11.50
C ARG A 276 -22.91 -8.72 -10.57
N ASN A 277 -22.11 -9.78 -10.40
CA ASN A 277 -20.95 -9.75 -9.51
C ASN A 277 -19.84 -8.87 -10.08
N THR A 278 -19.63 -8.92 -11.39
CA THR A 278 -18.72 -8.03 -12.11
C THR A 278 -19.11 -6.57 -11.92
N LEU A 279 -20.39 -6.23 -12.11
CA LEU A 279 -20.89 -4.87 -11.91
C LEU A 279 -20.72 -4.36 -10.50
N PHE A 280 -20.97 -5.19 -9.47
CA PHE A 280 -20.72 -4.81 -8.10
C PHE A 280 -19.23 -4.52 -7.86
N LYS A 281 -18.35 -5.31 -8.48
CA LYS A 281 -16.91 -5.11 -8.39
C LYS A 281 -16.47 -3.82 -9.06
N MET A 282 -16.97 -3.55 -10.25
CA MET A 282 -16.70 -2.30 -10.95
C MET A 282 -17.27 -1.08 -10.19
N LYS A 283 -18.43 -1.21 -9.56
CA LYS A 283 -18.99 -0.15 -8.70
C LYS A 283 -18.06 0.21 -7.53
N GLU A 284 -17.42 -0.78 -6.88
CA GLU A 284 -16.44 -0.51 -5.84
C GLU A 284 -15.28 0.35 -6.36
N LEU A 285 -14.79 0.07 -7.58
CA LEU A 285 -13.73 0.86 -8.22
C LEU A 285 -14.25 2.27 -8.58
N TRP A 286 -15.46 2.37 -9.14
CA TRP A 286 -16.07 3.65 -9.50
C TRP A 286 -16.30 4.58 -8.31
N CYS A 287 -16.51 4.09 -7.10
CA CYS A 287 -16.55 4.93 -5.89
C CYS A 287 -15.29 5.79 -5.70
N TYR A 288 -14.18 5.39 -6.30
CA TYR A 288 -12.93 6.16 -6.31
C TYR A 288 -12.74 6.92 -7.61
N MET A 289 -12.79 6.24 -8.75
CA MET A 289 -12.51 6.82 -10.07
C MET A 289 -13.44 7.98 -10.44
N SER A 290 -14.72 7.92 -10.03
CA SER A 290 -15.68 9.00 -10.30
C SER A 290 -15.22 10.38 -9.80
N LYS A 291 -14.38 10.43 -8.77
CA LYS A 291 -13.88 11.67 -8.19
C LYS A 291 -12.94 12.46 -9.10
N SER A 292 -12.40 11.83 -10.14
CA SER A 292 -11.57 12.49 -11.17
C SER A 292 -12.39 13.16 -12.28
N PHE A 293 -13.70 13.01 -12.28
CA PHE A 293 -14.57 13.61 -13.29
C PHE A 293 -15.22 14.89 -12.75
N THR A 294 -15.46 15.84 -13.66
CA THR A 294 -16.11 17.13 -13.33
C THR A 294 -17.56 16.99 -12.88
N ASN A 295 -18.22 15.89 -13.21
CA ASN A 295 -19.57 15.55 -12.80
C ASN A 295 -19.62 14.14 -12.19
N PRO A 296 -19.07 13.93 -11.00
CA PRO A 296 -18.92 12.60 -10.41
C PRO A 296 -20.24 11.89 -10.08
N GLU A 297 -21.35 12.64 -10.05
CA GLU A 297 -22.71 12.11 -9.76
C GLU A 297 -23.47 11.64 -11.01
N LYS A 298 -22.93 11.87 -12.21
CA LYS A 298 -23.48 11.38 -13.49
C LYS A 298 -22.79 10.11 -13.93
#